data_6542d0f1b394ee99b6221b56ad75a485
#
_entry.id   6542d0f1b394ee99b6221b56ad75a485
#
_cell.length_a   1.000
_cell.length_b   1.000
_cell.length_c   1.000
_cell.angle_alpha   90.00
_cell.angle_beta   90.00
_cell.angle_gamma   90.00
#
_symmetry.space_group_name_H-M   'P 1'
#
loop_
_entity.id
_entity.type
_entity.pdbx_description
1 polymer ?
#
loop_
_entity_poly.entity_id
_entity_poly.type
_entity_poly.pdbx_seq_one_letter_code
_entity_poly.pdbx_strand_id
1 'polypeptide(L)'
;MRVERRCVINADRDAVWKVVSDPDCYPSFMPSLERRESSNDLRRGVGARYTVHWKIGSVPVGGLVEVVEFDEGRDLAWVGITGVTLRGRIRLRNAAEGQTKVTFRLSYQAPGGIFGYIADRIAVRQVGRALAETLKCLKVLTES
;
A
#
# COMPACT_ATOMS: atom_id res chain seq x y z
N MET A 1 0.17 15.25 3.20
CA MET A 1 -0.76 14.86 2.10
C MET A 1 -1.35 13.50 2.40
N ARG A 2 -2.61 13.32 2.06
CA ARG A 2 -3.32 12.06 2.30
C ARG A 2 -4.13 11.71 1.06
N VAL A 3 -3.93 10.51 0.54
CA VAL A 3 -4.63 10.00 -0.63
C VAL A 3 -5.30 8.69 -0.25
N GLU A 4 -6.54 8.50 -0.67
CA GLU A 4 -7.30 7.31 -0.37
C GLU A 4 -8.05 6.85 -1.61
N ARG A 5 -8.07 5.55 -1.84
CA ARG A 5 -8.86 4.91 -2.90
C ARG A 5 -9.55 3.68 -2.32
N ARG A 6 -10.71 3.33 -2.88
CA ARG A 6 -11.49 2.18 -2.44
C ARG A 6 -12.05 1.43 -3.62
N CYS A 7 -12.30 0.14 -3.40
CA CYS A 7 -13.04 -0.68 -4.35
C CYS A 7 -13.77 -1.78 -3.60
N VAL A 8 -14.72 -2.41 -4.29
CA VAL A 8 -15.39 -3.62 -3.81
C VAL A 8 -14.88 -4.77 -4.66
N ILE A 9 -14.42 -5.82 -4.00
CA ILE A 9 -13.89 -7.03 -4.62
C ILE A 9 -14.90 -8.16 -4.43
N ASN A 10 -15.20 -8.89 -5.49
CA ASN A 10 -16.11 -10.05 -5.46
C ASN A 10 -15.34 -11.29 -4.97
N ALA A 11 -14.92 -11.24 -3.72
CA ALA A 11 -14.22 -12.33 -3.04
C ALA A 11 -14.41 -12.14 -1.55
N ASP A 12 -14.35 -13.24 -0.81
CA ASP A 12 -14.45 -13.21 0.65
C ASP A 12 -13.24 -12.51 1.25
N ARG A 13 -13.45 -11.92 2.42
CA ARG A 13 -12.41 -11.18 3.14
C ARG A 13 -11.16 -12.03 3.38
N ASP A 14 -11.32 -13.31 3.69
CA ASP A 14 -10.19 -14.21 3.91
C ASP A 14 -9.36 -14.41 2.65
N ALA A 15 -10.01 -14.52 1.49
CA ALA A 15 -9.32 -14.66 0.21
C ALA A 15 -8.52 -13.41 -0.13
N VAL A 16 -9.10 -12.24 0.10
CA VAL A 16 -8.42 -10.96 -0.12
C VAL A 16 -7.25 -10.81 0.85
N TRP A 17 -7.47 -11.16 2.11
CA TRP A 17 -6.44 -11.05 3.14
C TRP A 17 -5.21 -11.91 2.84
N LYS A 18 -5.41 -13.11 2.34
CA LYS A 18 -4.29 -14.00 1.97
C LYS A 18 -3.31 -13.32 1.02
N VAL A 19 -3.82 -12.55 0.07
CA VAL A 19 -2.99 -11.84 -0.90
C VAL A 19 -2.39 -10.58 -0.26
N VAL A 20 -3.21 -9.78 0.39
CA VAL A 20 -2.80 -8.49 0.97
C VAL A 20 -1.75 -8.67 2.06
N SER A 21 -1.87 -9.70 2.87
CA SER A 21 -0.99 -9.91 4.03
C SER A 21 0.30 -10.64 3.71
N ASP A 22 0.44 -11.17 2.49
CA ASP A 22 1.64 -11.92 2.10
C ASP A 22 2.63 -10.98 1.37
N PRO A 23 3.80 -10.70 1.99
CA PRO A 23 4.78 -9.82 1.35
C PRO A 23 5.26 -10.32 -0.01
N ASP A 24 5.25 -11.62 -0.25
CA ASP A 24 5.65 -12.19 -1.54
C ASP A 24 4.64 -11.88 -2.64
N CYS A 25 3.42 -11.52 -2.28
CA CYS A 25 2.39 -11.09 -3.21
C CYS A 25 2.45 -9.60 -3.55
N TYR A 26 3.18 -8.79 -2.78
CA TYR A 26 3.22 -7.34 -2.98
C TYR A 26 3.56 -6.95 -4.43
N PRO A 27 4.59 -7.51 -5.07
CA PRO A 27 4.88 -7.16 -6.46
C PRO A 27 3.75 -7.51 -7.43
N SER A 28 2.93 -8.50 -7.09
CA SER A 28 1.84 -8.96 -7.95
C SER A 28 0.66 -8.01 -7.98
N PHE A 29 0.43 -7.26 -6.90
CA PHE A 29 -0.70 -6.32 -6.87
C PHE A 29 -0.28 -4.86 -6.68
N MET A 30 1.00 -4.58 -6.46
CA MET A 30 1.53 -3.21 -6.38
C MET A 30 2.44 -2.94 -7.57
N PRO A 31 1.90 -2.52 -8.73
CA PRO A 31 2.74 -2.34 -9.91
C PRO A 31 3.79 -1.26 -9.77
N SER A 32 3.59 -0.29 -8.86
CA SER A 32 4.59 0.74 -8.57
C SER A 32 5.76 0.25 -7.74
N LEU A 33 5.64 -0.92 -7.11
CA LEU A 33 6.71 -1.50 -6.31
C LEU A 33 7.69 -2.24 -7.22
N GLU A 34 8.89 -1.69 -7.37
CA GLU A 34 9.92 -2.30 -8.22
C GLU A 34 10.68 -3.40 -7.48
N ARG A 35 10.95 -3.20 -6.19
CA ARG A 35 11.75 -4.13 -5.40
C ARG A 35 11.43 -4.02 -3.92
N ARG A 36 11.43 -5.16 -3.24
CA ARG A 36 11.26 -5.27 -1.79
C ARG A 36 12.26 -6.29 -1.25
N GLU A 37 12.95 -5.94 -0.16
CA GLU A 37 13.88 -6.83 0.51
C GLU A 37 13.59 -6.82 2.01
N SER A 38 13.59 -7.98 2.65
CA SER A 38 13.45 -8.07 4.10
C SER A 38 14.70 -7.51 4.78
N SER A 39 14.50 -6.65 5.77
CA SER A 39 15.58 -5.99 6.51
C SER A 39 15.78 -6.55 7.91
N ASN A 40 14.92 -7.48 8.35
CA ASN A 40 15.09 -8.19 9.60
C ASN A 40 14.58 -9.62 9.46
N ASP A 41 14.57 -10.38 10.56
CA ASP A 41 14.22 -11.80 10.54
C ASP A 41 12.71 -12.06 10.42
N LEU A 42 11.88 -11.02 10.58
CA LEU A 42 10.44 -11.16 10.48
C LEU A 42 10.01 -11.05 9.02
N ARG A 43 9.42 -12.11 8.50
CA ARG A 43 8.92 -12.13 7.13
C ARG A 43 7.65 -11.28 7.00
N ARG A 44 6.76 -11.34 8.00
CA ARG A 44 5.51 -10.60 8.03
C ARG A 44 5.05 -10.37 9.47
N GLY A 45 3.98 -9.57 9.61
CA GLY A 45 3.43 -9.24 10.90
C GLY A 45 4.04 -7.98 11.50
N VAL A 46 3.53 -7.58 12.66
CA VAL A 46 4.01 -6.39 13.35
C VAL A 46 5.50 -6.51 13.65
N GLY A 47 6.25 -5.46 13.32
CA GLY A 47 7.70 -5.42 13.49
C GLY A 47 8.50 -5.84 12.27
N ALA A 48 7.86 -6.47 11.26
CA ALA A 48 8.55 -6.80 10.02
C ALA A 48 9.02 -5.52 9.33
N ARG A 49 10.25 -5.53 8.84
CA ARG A 49 10.86 -4.38 8.17
C ARG A 49 11.31 -4.76 6.78
N TYR A 50 11.03 -3.86 5.82
CA TYR A 50 11.38 -4.06 4.43
C TYR A 50 12.08 -2.82 3.89
N THR A 51 13.12 -3.03 3.08
CA THR A 51 13.63 -1.98 2.22
C THR A 51 12.83 -2.05 0.93
N VAL A 52 12.19 -0.95 0.56
CA VAL A 52 11.29 -0.90 -0.58
C VAL A 52 11.75 0.15 -1.59
N HIS A 53 11.49 -0.13 -2.87
CA HIS A 53 11.79 0.75 -3.98
C HIS A 53 10.55 0.86 -4.84
N TRP A 54 9.88 2.01 -4.75
CA TRP A 54 8.72 2.33 -5.59
C TRP A 54 9.12 3.33 -6.66
N LYS A 55 8.35 3.32 -7.72
CA LYS A 55 8.38 4.37 -8.73
C LYS A 55 6.98 4.92 -8.90
N ILE A 56 6.77 6.14 -8.41
CA ILE A 56 5.48 6.83 -8.48
C ILE A 56 5.56 7.83 -9.63
N GLY A 57 4.91 7.49 -10.76
CA GLY A 57 5.14 8.22 -12.00
C GLY A 57 6.59 8.04 -12.45
N SER A 58 7.33 9.13 -12.54
CA SER A 58 8.77 9.10 -12.86
C SER A 58 9.66 9.28 -11.63
N VAL A 59 9.06 9.38 -10.43
CA VAL A 59 9.79 9.71 -9.21
C VAL A 59 10.11 8.43 -8.43
N PRO A 60 11.39 8.12 -8.20
CA PRO A 60 11.75 7.01 -7.32
C PRO A 60 11.48 7.38 -5.88
N VAL A 61 10.80 6.49 -5.16
CA VAL A 61 10.50 6.63 -3.73
C VAL A 61 10.96 5.35 -3.06
N GLY A 62 11.75 5.47 -2.02
CA GLY A 62 12.25 4.29 -1.34
C GLY A 62 12.64 4.57 0.10
N GLY A 63 13.00 3.52 0.78
CA GLY A 63 13.44 3.56 2.15
C GLY A 63 13.05 2.33 2.93
N LEU A 64 13.26 2.41 4.23
CA LEU A 64 12.92 1.35 5.16
C LEU A 64 11.51 1.58 5.69
N VAL A 65 10.66 0.57 5.61
CA VAL A 65 9.30 0.59 6.17
C VAL A 65 9.16 -0.50 7.22
N GLU A 66 8.29 -0.28 8.19
CA GLU A 66 7.99 -1.24 9.23
C GLU A 66 6.48 -1.44 9.33
N VAL A 67 6.06 -2.71 9.44
CA VAL A 67 4.67 -3.05 9.70
C VAL A 67 4.35 -2.72 11.16
N VAL A 68 3.36 -1.86 11.38
CA VAL A 68 2.96 -1.41 12.72
C VAL A 68 1.59 -1.90 13.15
N GLU A 69 0.80 -2.42 12.22
CA GLU A 69 -0.49 -3.03 12.52
C GLU A 69 -0.70 -4.22 11.59
N PHE A 70 -1.12 -5.33 12.16
CA PHE A 70 -1.41 -6.55 11.44
C PHE A 70 -2.58 -7.23 12.15
N ASP A 71 -3.80 -6.77 11.84
CA ASP A 71 -5.03 -7.29 12.41
C ASP A 71 -5.65 -8.24 11.39
N GLU A 72 -5.57 -9.52 11.69
CA GLU A 72 -5.90 -10.62 10.78
C GLU A 72 -7.27 -10.42 10.11
N GLY A 73 -7.25 -10.37 8.79
CA GLY A 73 -8.47 -10.23 7.99
C GLY A 73 -9.05 -8.81 7.94
N ARG A 74 -8.43 -7.82 8.61
CA ARG A 74 -9.03 -6.49 8.75
C ARG A 74 -8.11 -5.35 8.33
N ASP A 75 -6.96 -5.23 8.93
CA ASP A 75 -6.09 -4.06 8.75
C ASP A 75 -4.63 -4.44 8.66
N LEU A 76 -3.95 -3.86 7.70
CA LEU A 76 -2.51 -3.91 7.55
C LEU A 76 -2.02 -2.47 7.45
N ALA A 77 -1.06 -2.08 8.27
CA ALA A 77 -0.50 -0.74 8.24
C ALA A 77 1.01 -0.78 8.41
N TRP A 78 1.67 0.15 7.74
CA TRP A 78 3.12 0.32 7.84
C TRP A 78 3.50 1.79 7.85
N VAL A 79 4.70 2.07 8.37
CA VAL A 79 5.25 3.42 8.43
C VAL A 79 6.63 3.44 7.81
N GLY A 80 7.00 4.56 7.23
CA GLY A 80 8.36 4.81 6.78
C GLY A 80 9.27 5.12 7.98
N ILE A 81 10.40 4.42 8.05
CA ILE A 81 11.41 4.62 9.08
C ILE A 81 12.50 5.56 8.56
N THR A 82 12.93 5.36 7.33
CA THR A 82 13.91 6.22 6.65
C THR A 82 13.38 6.60 5.28
N GLY A 83 13.88 7.69 4.73
CA GLY A 83 13.44 8.20 3.44
C GLY A 83 12.24 9.12 3.61
N VAL A 84 11.23 8.96 2.77
CA VAL A 84 10.02 9.78 2.82
C VAL A 84 9.19 9.41 4.05
N THR A 85 8.73 10.41 4.79
CA THR A 85 7.78 10.20 5.89
C THR A 85 6.45 9.75 5.30
N LEU A 86 6.07 8.51 5.57
CA LEU A 86 4.83 7.95 5.04
C LEU A 86 4.17 7.01 6.04
N ARG A 87 2.85 6.90 5.90
CA ARG A 87 2.03 5.88 6.57
C ARG A 87 1.09 5.29 5.54
N GLY A 88 1.08 3.98 5.42
CA GLY A 88 0.18 3.25 4.54
C GLY A 88 -0.76 2.37 5.33
N ARG A 89 -1.99 2.22 4.84
CA ARG A 89 -2.98 1.32 5.46
C ARG A 89 -3.85 0.69 4.39
N ILE A 90 -4.01 -0.61 4.49
CA ILE A 90 -5.00 -1.35 3.72
C ILE A 90 -6.05 -1.87 4.71
N ARG A 91 -7.30 -1.51 4.48
CA ARG A 91 -8.41 -1.86 5.35
C ARG A 91 -9.40 -2.72 4.59
N LEU A 92 -9.76 -3.87 5.17
CA LEU A 92 -10.76 -4.78 4.63
C LEU A 92 -11.99 -4.78 5.51
N ARG A 93 -13.16 -4.64 4.89
CA ARG A 93 -14.44 -4.72 5.59
C ARG A 93 -15.42 -5.53 4.75
N ASN A 94 -16.34 -6.22 5.41
CA ASN A 94 -17.39 -6.94 4.70
C ASN A 94 -18.28 -5.94 3.95
N ALA A 95 -18.64 -6.29 2.73
CA ALA A 95 -19.62 -5.59 1.94
C ALA A 95 -20.87 -6.49 1.81
N ALA A 96 -21.45 -6.63 0.61
CA ALA A 96 -22.50 -7.60 0.39
C ALA A 96 -21.94 -9.03 0.51
N GLU A 97 -22.82 -10.02 0.54
CA GLU A 97 -22.41 -11.43 0.64
C GLU A 97 -21.38 -11.79 -0.45
N GLY A 98 -20.28 -12.39 -0.03
CA GLY A 98 -19.20 -12.76 -0.95
C GLY A 98 -18.39 -11.58 -1.47
N GLN A 99 -18.52 -10.40 -0.85
CA GLN A 99 -17.83 -9.20 -1.29
C GLN A 99 -17.04 -8.56 -0.15
N THR A 100 -15.93 -7.95 -0.50
CA THR A 100 -15.06 -7.24 0.44
C THR A 100 -14.81 -5.82 -0.05
N LYS A 101 -15.01 -4.85 0.83
CA LYS A 101 -14.63 -3.47 0.58
C LYS A 101 -13.19 -3.28 1.01
N VAL A 102 -12.35 -2.83 0.08
CA VAL A 102 -10.93 -2.56 0.33
C VAL A 102 -10.69 -1.07 0.25
N THR A 103 -10.08 -0.51 1.27
CA THR A 103 -9.66 0.89 1.31
C THR A 103 -8.16 0.93 1.43
N PHE A 104 -7.49 1.61 0.50
CA PHE A 104 -6.05 1.85 0.56
C PHE A 104 -5.83 3.34 0.80
N ARG A 105 -5.15 3.65 1.90
CA ARG A 105 -4.83 5.02 2.31
C ARG A 105 -3.33 5.20 2.41
N LEU A 106 -2.84 6.29 1.87
CA LEU A 106 -1.45 6.67 2.01
C LEU A 106 -1.37 8.12 2.49
N SER A 107 -0.66 8.33 3.61
CA SER A 107 -0.34 9.65 4.12
C SER A 107 1.16 9.86 3.99
N TYR A 108 1.60 10.98 3.46
CA TYR A 108 3.01 11.25 3.24
C TYR A 108 3.30 12.74 3.29
N GLN A 109 4.57 13.08 3.54
CA GLN A 109 5.06 14.44 3.48
C GLN A 109 6.14 14.52 2.42
N ALA A 110 5.95 15.43 1.47
CA ALA A 110 6.98 15.73 0.50
C ALA A 110 7.96 16.76 1.09
N PRO A 111 9.23 16.75 0.67
CA PRO A 111 10.20 17.76 1.11
C PRO A 111 9.70 19.15 0.72
N GLY A 112 9.75 20.09 1.70
CA GLY A 112 9.01 21.32 1.71
C GLY A 112 9.51 22.48 0.88
N GLY A 113 8.77 23.61 0.93
CA GLY A 113 9.01 24.85 0.24
C GLY A 113 7.94 25.13 -0.81
N ILE A 114 8.02 26.31 -1.46
CA ILE A 114 7.07 26.72 -2.48
C ILE A 114 7.05 25.75 -3.66
N PHE A 115 8.22 25.27 -4.06
CA PHE A 115 8.33 24.27 -5.11
C PHE A 115 7.78 22.91 -4.66
N GLY A 116 7.89 22.60 -3.36
CA GLY A 116 7.30 21.41 -2.78
C GLY A 116 5.79 21.38 -2.93
N TYR A 117 5.13 22.53 -2.80
CA TYR A 117 3.67 22.60 -2.92
C TYR A 117 3.19 22.21 -4.32
N ILE A 118 3.88 22.68 -5.37
CA ILE A 118 3.56 22.32 -6.76
C ILE A 118 3.87 20.84 -7.01
N ALA A 119 5.02 20.38 -6.53
CA ALA A 119 5.42 18.98 -6.63
C ALA A 119 4.42 18.07 -5.91
N ASP A 120 3.92 18.48 -4.75
CA ASP A 120 2.91 17.74 -3.99
C ASP A 120 1.63 17.54 -4.80
N ARG A 121 1.17 18.56 -5.51
CA ARG A 121 -0.05 18.43 -6.33
C ARG A 121 0.11 17.44 -7.46
N ILE A 122 1.26 17.47 -8.13
CA ILE A 122 1.58 16.49 -9.18
C ILE A 122 1.68 15.10 -8.57
N ALA A 123 2.37 14.98 -7.43
CA ALA A 123 2.54 13.72 -6.72
C ALA A 123 1.20 13.13 -6.25
N VAL A 124 0.26 13.96 -5.81
CA VAL A 124 -1.07 13.49 -5.40
C VAL A 124 -1.79 12.76 -6.52
N ARG A 125 -1.76 13.29 -7.74
CA ARG A 125 -2.36 12.61 -8.89
C ARG A 125 -1.69 11.29 -9.17
N GLN A 126 -0.37 11.27 -9.13
CA GLN A 126 0.40 10.05 -9.40
C GLN A 126 0.20 9.01 -8.31
N VAL A 127 0.20 9.43 -7.04
CA VAL A 127 -0.07 8.54 -5.91
C VAL A 127 -1.49 7.98 -6.00
N GLY A 128 -2.49 8.82 -6.27
CA GLY A 128 -3.87 8.37 -6.43
C GLY A 128 -4.01 7.34 -7.54
N ARG A 129 -3.33 7.55 -8.65
CA ARG A 129 -3.32 6.60 -9.77
C ARG A 129 -2.64 5.28 -9.37
N ALA A 130 -1.52 5.36 -8.65
CA ALA A 130 -0.81 4.17 -8.16
C ALA A 130 -1.68 3.36 -7.20
N LEU A 131 -2.41 4.01 -6.29
CA LEU A 131 -3.33 3.33 -5.38
C LEU A 131 -4.49 2.68 -6.15
N ALA A 132 -5.04 3.39 -7.12
CA ALA A 132 -6.13 2.86 -7.95
C ALA A 132 -5.67 1.63 -8.75
N GLU A 133 -4.48 1.67 -9.33
CA GLU A 133 -3.90 0.54 -10.06
C GLU A 133 -3.63 -0.65 -9.13
N THR A 134 -3.16 -0.38 -7.92
CA THR A 134 -2.95 -1.42 -6.90
C THR A 134 -4.25 -2.13 -6.58
N LEU A 135 -5.33 -1.38 -6.34
CA LEU A 135 -6.64 -1.98 -6.06
C LEU A 135 -7.18 -2.75 -7.24
N LYS A 136 -6.97 -2.26 -8.45
CA LYS A 136 -7.38 -2.95 -9.67
C LYS A 136 -6.64 -4.29 -9.83
N CYS A 137 -5.34 -4.30 -9.60
CA CYS A 137 -4.56 -5.54 -9.65
C CYS A 137 -4.99 -6.52 -8.56
N LEU A 138 -5.24 -6.02 -7.35
CA LEU A 138 -5.72 -6.84 -6.25
C LEU A 138 -7.06 -7.48 -6.58
N LYS A 139 -7.96 -6.72 -7.18
CA LYS A 139 -9.27 -7.21 -7.63
C LYS A 139 -9.13 -8.34 -8.65
N VAL A 140 -8.27 -8.16 -9.65
CA VAL A 140 -8.03 -9.20 -10.68
C VAL A 140 -7.46 -10.48 -10.04
N LEU A 141 -6.52 -10.35 -9.13
CA LEU A 141 -5.89 -11.51 -8.47
C LEU A 141 -6.87 -12.30 -7.61
N THR A 142 -7.80 -11.62 -6.95
CA THR A 142 -8.64 -12.25 -5.93
C THR A 142 -10.01 -12.69 -6.45
N GLU A 143 -10.47 -12.14 -7.57
CA GLU A 143 -11.77 -12.52 -8.16
C GLU A 143 -11.69 -13.70 -9.13
N SER A 144 -10.50 -14.10 -9.47
CA SER A 144 -10.31 -15.22 -10.43
C SER A 144 -10.53 -16.59 -9.80
#